data_05133c4742502565e4014b44135fd910
#
_entry.id   05133c4742502565e4014b44135fd910
#
_cell.length_a   1.000
_cell.length_b   1.000
_cell.length_c   1.000
_cell.angle_alpha   90.00
_cell.angle_beta   90.00
_cell.angle_gamma   90.00
#
_symmetry.space_group_name_H-M   'P 1'
#
loop_
_entity.id
_entity.type
_entity.pdbx_description
1 polymer ?
#
loop_
_entity_poly.entity_id
_entity_poly.type
_entity_poly.pdbx_seq_one_letter_code
_entity_poly.pdbx_strand_id
1 'polypeptide(L)'
;MEHTPNYLPGLMTRTEAELRQIFLRQVEAIPAGERIKRCIQCGTCTGSCPVSYAMDISPRQLIALFRAGEMETIMKSRSIWICASCYACTTRCPSGIKITDIIYALKRTVMEKGYESKAPQVQVLAHLFINNLMSYGRLHEGTLIRKFYMKTGIFKLFGFIPLVMKMIETKRLVLFPKKIKAHESFSRIIKKAQEIEMRHVPAAIDFSPEYIGYKGLGDMKLESRKGE
;
A
#
# COMPACT_ATOMS: atom_id res chain seq x y z
N MET A 1 -18.84 -24.66 -4.96
CA MET A 1 -19.65 -24.32 -3.76
C MET A 1 -19.04 -23.10 -3.14
N GLU A 2 -19.65 -21.94 -3.41
CA GLU A 2 -19.19 -20.66 -2.90
C GLU A 2 -19.49 -20.59 -1.41
N HIS A 3 -18.45 -20.45 -0.59
CA HIS A 3 -18.60 -20.15 0.83
C HIS A 3 -19.10 -18.69 0.93
N THR A 4 -20.41 -18.52 1.03
CA THR A 4 -20.98 -17.27 1.53
C THR A 4 -20.65 -17.19 3.03
N PRO A 5 -19.89 -16.16 3.47
CA PRO A 5 -19.69 -15.97 4.90
C PRO A 5 -21.05 -15.68 5.55
N ASN A 6 -21.36 -16.40 6.62
CA ASN A 6 -22.55 -16.18 7.45
C ASN A 6 -22.48 -14.74 8.00
N TYR A 7 -23.20 -13.85 7.36
CA TYR A 7 -23.30 -12.43 7.75
C TYR A 7 -24.34 -12.31 8.86
N LEU A 8 -23.89 -12.27 10.09
CA LEU A 8 -24.67 -11.67 11.19
C LEU A 8 -24.25 -10.20 11.27
N PRO A 9 -25.11 -9.26 10.84
CA PRO A 9 -24.80 -7.84 10.96
C PRO A 9 -24.69 -7.48 12.44
N GLY A 10 -23.45 -7.21 12.89
CA GLY A 10 -23.19 -6.74 14.25
C GLY A 10 -22.06 -7.39 15.02
N LEU A 11 -21.60 -8.58 14.66
CA LEU A 11 -20.46 -9.21 15.32
C LEU A 11 -19.21 -9.12 14.42
N MET A 12 -18.36 -8.13 14.69
CA MET A 12 -17.01 -8.11 14.11
C MET A 12 -16.25 -9.33 14.61
N THR A 13 -15.60 -10.05 13.71
CA THR A 13 -14.62 -11.07 14.12
C THR A 13 -13.48 -10.40 14.89
N ARG A 14 -12.83 -11.10 15.81
CA ARG A 14 -11.71 -10.56 16.59
C ARG A 14 -10.63 -9.99 15.65
N THR A 15 -10.34 -10.64 14.56
CA THR A 15 -9.40 -10.21 13.52
C THR A 15 -9.81 -8.89 12.88
N GLU A 16 -11.10 -8.70 12.56
CA GLU A 16 -11.63 -7.46 11.98
C GLU A 16 -11.53 -6.29 12.96
N ALA A 17 -11.84 -6.54 14.25
CA ALA A 17 -11.70 -5.54 15.29
C ALA A 17 -10.23 -5.09 15.46
N GLU A 18 -9.29 -6.02 15.45
CA GLU A 18 -7.86 -5.75 15.53
C GLU A 18 -7.37 -4.94 14.32
N LEU A 19 -7.74 -5.32 13.10
CA LEU A 19 -7.41 -4.61 11.87
C LEU A 19 -7.94 -3.18 11.88
N ARG A 20 -9.17 -3.01 12.34
CA ARG A 20 -9.78 -1.69 12.47
C ARG A 20 -9.04 -0.82 13.48
N GLN A 21 -8.63 -1.36 14.61
CA GLN A 21 -7.86 -0.62 15.61
C GLN A 21 -6.49 -0.18 15.07
N ILE A 22 -5.77 -1.09 14.42
CA ILE A 22 -4.47 -0.80 13.80
C ILE A 22 -4.62 0.32 12.76
N PHE A 23 -5.61 0.18 11.90
CA PHE A 23 -5.90 1.20 10.88
C PHE A 23 -6.28 2.54 11.50
N LEU A 24 -7.15 2.57 12.52
CA LEU A 24 -7.54 3.80 13.19
C LEU A 24 -6.34 4.54 13.80
N ARG A 25 -5.41 3.83 14.40
CA ARG A 25 -4.18 4.44 14.94
C ARG A 25 -3.34 5.09 13.85
N GLN A 26 -3.20 4.45 12.68
CA GLN A 26 -2.50 5.04 11.55
C GLN A 26 -3.24 6.26 11.00
N VAL A 27 -4.58 6.23 11.01
CA VAL A 27 -5.42 7.37 10.60
C VAL A 27 -5.35 8.51 11.60
N GLU A 28 -5.31 8.24 12.89
CA GLU A 28 -5.18 9.24 13.95
C GLU A 28 -3.82 9.96 13.92
N ALA A 29 -2.77 9.31 13.41
CA ALA A 29 -1.49 9.95 13.16
C ALA A 29 -1.54 10.96 11.99
N ILE A 30 -2.56 10.91 11.15
CA ILE A 30 -2.78 11.89 10.07
C ILE A 30 -3.43 13.15 10.67
N PRO A 31 -2.91 14.37 10.42
CA PRO A 31 -3.57 15.58 10.87
C PRO A 31 -5.05 15.64 10.43
N ALA A 32 -5.98 15.72 11.39
CA ALA A 32 -7.43 15.66 11.20
C ALA A 32 -7.95 14.29 10.65
N GLY A 33 -7.23 13.20 10.87
CA GLY A 33 -7.63 11.86 10.44
C GLY A 33 -8.90 11.36 11.12
N GLU A 34 -9.18 11.79 12.37
CA GLU A 34 -10.39 11.48 13.11
C GLU A 34 -11.69 11.90 12.38
N ARG A 35 -11.60 12.84 11.43
CA ARG A 35 -12.72 13.27 10.59
C ARG A 35 -13.33 12.16 9.73
N ILE A 36 -12.65 11.04 9.55
CA ILE A 36 -13.22 9.87 8.84
C ILE A 36 -14.58 9.48 9.43
N LYS A 37 -14.77 9.64 10.75
CA LYS A 37 -16.01 9.34 11.46
C LYS A 37 -17.17 10.28 11.07
N ARG A 38 -16.87 11.49 10.55
CA ARG A 38 -17.85 12.54 10.17
C ARG A 38 -18.33 12.42 8.73
N CYS A 39 -18.06 11.31 8.04
CA CYS A 39 -18.46 11.13 6.64
C CYS A 39 -20.00 11.15 6.52
N ILE A 40 -20.52 12.07 5.71
CA ILE A 40 -21.96 12.18 5.41
C ILE A 40 -22.39 11.36 4.19
N GLN A 41 -21.48 10.58 3.60
CA GLN A 41 -21.75 9.71 2.45
C GLN A 41 -22.26 10.44 1.19
N CYS A 42 -21.93 11.71 1.00
CA CYS A 42 -22.40 12.56 -0.11
C CYS A 42 -21.94 12.11 -1.52
N GLY A 43 -20.91 11.26 -1.61
CA GLY A 43 -20.39 10.74 -2.89
C GLY A 43 -19.47 11.67 -3.66
N THR A 44 -19.23 12.90 -3.25
CA THR A 44 -18.35 13.86 -3.94
C THR A 44 -16.95 13.31 -4.22
N CYS A 45 -16.40 12.55 -3.27
CA CYS A 45 -15.09 11.90 -3.43
C CYS A 45 -15.06 10.86 -4.56
N THR A 46 -16.16 10.12 -4.78
CA THR A 46 -16.26 9.15 -5.88
C THR A 46 -16.46 9.87 -7.22
N GLY A 47 -17.35 10.86 -7.26
CA GLY A 47 -17.60 11.64 -8.48
C GLY A 47 -16.41 12.49 -8.92
N SER A 48 -15.50 12.84 -8.00
CA SER A 48 -14.27 13.58 -8.30
C SER A 48 -13.09 12.70 -8.68
N CYS A 49 -13.18 11.38 -8.47
CA CYS A 49 -12.05 10.48 -8.65
C CYS A 49 -11.85 10.13 -10.13
N PRO A 50 -10.70 10.49 -10.75
CA PRO A 50 -10.46 10.25 -12.17
C PRO A 50 -10.30 8.76 -12.52
N VAL A 51 -10.09 7.90 -11.51
CA VAL A 51 -9.88 6.46 -11.69
C VAL A 51 -10.99 5.62 -11.04
N SER A 52 -12.11 6.23 -10.63
CA SER A 52 -13.21 5.53 -9.96
C SER A 52 -13.81 4.40 -10.80
N TYR A 53 -13.80 4.52 -12.13
CA TYR A 53 -14.27 3.51 -13.07
C TYR A 53 -13.44 2.21 -13.05
N ALA A 54 -12.17 2.29 -12.65
CA ALA A 54 -11.27 1.14 -12.57
C ALA A 54 -11.21 0.52 -11.17
N MET A 55 -11.80 1.18 -10.18
CA MET A 55 -11.83 0.74 -8.79
C MET A 55 -12.90 -0.33 -8.56
N ASP A 56 -12.58 -1.38 -7.80
CA ASP A 56 -13.56 -2.36 -7.30
C ASP A 56 -14.34 -1.81 -6.11
N ILE A 57 -13.75 -0.91 -5.33
CA ILE A 57 -14.36 -0.20 -4.21
C ILE A 57 -14.12 1.29 -4.42
N SER A 58 -15.19 2.06 -4.66
CA SER A 58 -15.08 3.52 -4.82
C SER A 58 -14.68 4.22 -3.52
N PRO A 59 -14.14 5.45 -3.55
CA PRO A 59 -13.75 6.17 -2.34
C PRO A 59 -14.88 6.32 -1.29
N ARG A 60 -16.14 6.50 -1.73
CA ARG A 60 -17.30 6.54 -0.83
C ARG A 60 -17.56 5.19 -0.18
N GLN A 61 -17.53 4.11 -1.00
CA GLN A 61 -17.73 2.75 -0.51
C GLN A 61 -16.64 2.33 0.48
N LEU A 62 -15.39 2.76 0.26
CA LEU A 62 -14.29 2.50 1.19
C LEU A 62 -14.62 3.01 2.59
N ILE A 63 -15.15 4.25 2.70
CA ILE A 63 -15.54 4.81 4.00
C ILE A 63 -16.77 4.08 4.56
N ALA A 64 -17.73 3.66 3.71
CA ALA A 64 -18.88 2.89 4.15
C ALA A 64 -18.47 1.53 4.73
N LEU A 65 -17.63 0.77 4.02
CA LEU A 65 -17.11 -0.51 4.47
C LEU A 65 -16.28 -0.38 5.76
N PHE A 66 -15.47 0.68 5.87
CA PHE A 66 -14.76 0.98 7.12
C PHE A 66 -15.73 1.16 8.29
N ARG A 67 -16.84 1.87 8.10
CA ARG A 67 -17.87 2.06 9.13
C ARG A 67 -18.60 0.77 9.46
N ALA A 68 -18.80 -0.10 8.47
CA ALA A 68 -19.39 -1.43 8.66
C ALA A 68 -18.44 -2.42 9.35
N GLY A 69 -17.12 -2.12 9.41
CA GLY A 69 -16.12 -2.99 9.99
C GLY A 69 -15.47 -3.96 9.01
N GLU A 70 -15.72 -3.83 7.72
CA GLU A 70 -15.26 -4.69 6.62
C GLU A 70 -13.81 -4.39 6.22
N MET A 71 -12.86 -4.48 7.16
CA MET A 71 -11.47 -4.11 6.92
C MET A 71 -10.78 -5.08 5.97
N GLU A 72 -11.04 -6.37 6.08
CA GLU A 72 -10.43 -7.38 5.22
C GLU A 72 -10.82 -7.16 3.75
N THR A 73 -12.10 -6.86 3.50
CA THR A 73 -12.61 -6.52 2.16
C THR A 73 -11.88 -5.31 1.58
N ILE A 74 -11.65 -4.27 2.38
CA ILE A 74 -10.93 -3.07 1.98
C ILE A 74 -9.46 -3.43 1.66
N MET A 75 -8.79 -4.16 2.54
CA MET A 75 -7.36 -4.47 2.41
C MET A 75 -7.04 -5.37 1.23
N LYS A 76 -7.93 -6.29 0.88
CA LYS A 76 -7.82 -7.15 -0.30
C LYS A 76 -8.15 -6.43 -1.61
N SER A 77 -8.78 -5.23 -1.56
CA SER A 77 -9.20 -4.52 -2.76
C SER A 77 -8.02 -4.04 -3.60
N ARG A 78 -8.24 -3.94 -4.92
CA ARG A 78 -7.29 -3.29 -5.82
C ARG A 78 -7.36 -1.75 -5.77
N SER A 79 -8.46 -1.20 -5.27
CA SER A 79 -8.74 0.24 -5.29
C SER A 79 -7.69 1.05 -4.56
N ILE A 80 -7.18 0.56 -3.42
CA ILE A 80 -6.12 1.23 -2.68
C ILE A 80 -4.84 1.37 -3.51
N TRP A 81 -4.56 0.42 -4.41
CA TRP A 81 -3.37 0.40 -5.26
C TRP A 81 -3.52 1.21 -6.54
N ILE A 82 -4.75 1.32 -7.08
CA ILE A 82 -5.06 2.10 -8.28
C ILE A 82 -5.13 3.60 -7.99
N CYS A 83 -5.28 4.00 -6.74
CA CYS A 83 -5.36 5.41 -6.36
C CYS A 83 -4.18 6.21 -6.95
N ALA A 84 -4.53 7.18 -7.81
CA ALA A 84 -3.56 8.06 -8.49
C ALA A 84 -3.01 9.18 -7.63
N SER A 85 -3.40 9.27 -6.35
CA SER A 85 -2.93 10.27 -5.38
C SER A 85 -3.10 11.73 -5.86
N CYS A 86 -4.16 11.99 -6.63
CA CYS A 86 -4.44 13.32 -7.19
C CYS A 86 -5.06 14.30 -6.19
N TYR A 87 -5.42 13.87 -4.98
CA TYR A 87 -6.04 14.65 -3.90
C TYR A 87 -7.40 15.28 -4.21
N ALA A 88 -8.01 15.07 -5.37
CA ALA A 88 -9.30 15.64 -5.73
C ALA A 88 -10.42 15.26 -4.73
N CYS A 89 -10.42 14.02 -4.21
CA CYS A 89 -11.36 13.58 -3.20
C CYS A 89 -11.16 14.27 -1.84
N THR A 90 -9.93 14.61 -1.49
CA THR A 90 -9.56 15.31 -0.24
C THR A 90 -9.97 16.77 -0.30
N THR A 91 -9.65 17.48 -1.39
CA THR A 91 -9.92 18.92 -1.53
C THR A 91 -11.41 19.23 -1.65
N ARG A 92 -12.20 18.32 -2.22
CA ARG A 92 -13.63 18.51 -2.45
C ARG A 92 -14.52 17.94 -1.34
N CYS A 93 -13.94 17.33 -0.29
CA CYS A 93 -14.72 16.75 0.79
C CYS A 93 -15.36 17.82 1.69
N PRO A 94 -16.71 17.90 1.79
CA PRO A 94 -17.36 18.90 2.65
C PRO A 94 -17.07 18.67 4.14
N SER A 95 -16.81 17.44 4.55
CA SER A 95 -16.43 17.09 5.93
C SER A 95 -14.92 17.23 6.19
N GLY A 96 -14.12 17.67 5.21
CA GLY A 96 -12.68 17.86 5.33
C GLY A 96 -11.90 16.56 5.59
N ILE A 97 -12.38 15.42 5.07
CA ILE A 97 -11.72 14.12 5.25
C ILE A 97 -10.57 14.00 4.28
N LYS A 98 -9.40 13.66 4.78
CA LYS A 98 -8.18 13.43 4.00
C LYS A 98 -8.14 12.02 3.40
N ILE A 99 -9.02 11.77 2.43
CA ILE A 99 -9.25 10.42 1.87
C ILE A 99 -7.98 9.84 1.24
N THR A 100 -7.18 10.65 0.54
CA THR A 100 -5.92 10.19 -0.06
C THR A 100 -4.94 9.69 1.00
N ASP A 101 -4.79 10.42 2.10
CA ASP A 101 -3.89 10.04 3.19
C ASP A 101 -4.39 8.78 3.91
N ILE A 102 -5.71 8.63 4.02
CA ILE A 102 -6.34 7.40 4.53
C ILE A 102 -6.01 6.20 3.63
N ILE A 103 -6.04 6.36 2.30
CA ILE A 103 -5.64 5.30 1.36
C ILE A 103 -4.15 4.95 1.53
N TYR A 104 -3.29 5.92 1.81
CA TYR A 104 -1.89 5.64 2.13
C TYR A 104 -1.72 4.87 3.45
N ALA A 105 -2.51 5.19 4.48
CA ALA A 105 -2.52 4.43 5.72
C ALA A 105 -2.95 2.97 5.48
N LEU A 106 -3.98 2.75 4.64
CA LEU A 106 -4.39 1.40 4.23
C LEU A 106 -3.28 0.66 3.48
N LYS A 107 -2.58 1.31 2.53
CA LYS A 107 -1.43 0.69 1.83
C LYS A 107 -0.36 0.22 2.82
N ARG A 108 0.00 1.07 3.82
CA ARG A 108 0.96 0.70 4.86
C ARG A 108 0.48 -0.51 5.65
N THR A 109 -0.76 -0.49 6.14
CA THR A 109 -1.34 -1.61 6.91
C THR A 109 -1.34 -2.92 6.11
N VAL A 110 -1.69 -2.87 4.81
CA VAL A 110 -1.65 -4.05 3.93
C VAL A 110 -0.23 -4.59 3.79
N MET A 111 0.77 -3.70 3.63
CA MET A 111 2.17 -4.10 3.51
C MET A 111 2.70 -4.70 4.82
N GLU A 112 2.37 -4.11 5.96
CA GLU A 112 2.79 -4.58 7.30
C GLU A 112 2.17 -5.93 7.65
N LYS A 113 0.91 -6.14 7.31
CA LYS A 113 0.19 -7.39 7.62
C LYS A 113 0.32 -8.47 6.56
N GLY A 114 0.96 -8.18 5.42
CA GLY A 114 1.20 -9.14 4.36
C GLY A 114 -0.06 -9.59 3.61
N TYR A 115 -1.13 -8.77 3.60
CA TYR A 115 -2.33 -9.09 2.83
C TYR A 115 -2.04 -9.10 1.34
N GLU A 116 -2.50 -10.15 0.66
CA GLU A 116 -2.44 -10.22 -0.80
C GLU A 116 -3.60 -9.43 -1.41
N SER A 117 -3.25 -8.43 -2.21
CA SER A 117 -4.22 -7.58 -2.93
C SER A 117 -4.68 -8.25 -4.21
N LYS A 118 -5.90 -7.93 -4.67
CA LYS A 118 -6.38 -8.25 -6.03
C LYS A 118 -5.53 -7.61 -7.15
N ALA A 119 -4.53 -6.78 -6.81
CA ALA A 119 -3.54 -6.22 -7.73
C ALA A 119 -2.11 -6.59 -7.32
N PRO A 120 -1.74 -7.88 -7.27
CA PRO A 120 -0.45 -8.33 -6.72
C PRO A 120 0.75 -7.75 -7.48
N GLN A 121 0.62 -7.53 -8.78
CA GLN A 121 1.69 -6.95 -9.59
C GLN A 121 2.02 -5.51 -9.19
N VAL A 122 1.02 -4.70 -8.86
CA VAL A 122 1.21 -3.32 -8.40
C VAL A 122 1.84 -3.30 -7.01
N GLN A 123 1.43 -4.22 -6.14
CA GLN A 123 1.99 -4.39 -4.81
C GLN A 123 3.48 -4.78 -4.90
N VAL A 124 3.82 -5.75 -5.73
CA VAL A 124 5.22 -6.16 -6.00
C VAL A 124 6.04 -4.99 -6.55
N LEU A 125 5.48 -4.21 -7.49
CA LEU A 125 6.15 -3.04 -8.05
C LEU A 125 6.45 -2.00 -6.96
N ALA A 126 5.48 -1.71 -6.09
CA ALA A 126 5.65 -0.76 -4.98
C ALA A 126 6.78 -1.18 -4.03
N HIS A 127 6.82 -2.45 -3.64
CA HIS A 127 7.91 -3.00 -2.82
C HIS A 127 9.28 -2.88 -3.50
N LEU A 128 9.36 -3.26 -4.76
CA LEU A 128 10.62 -3.19 -5.51
C LEU A 128 11.09 -1.76 -5.72
N PHE A 129 10.15 -0.83 -5.89
CA PHE A 129 10.44 0.60 -6.01
C PHE A 129 11.09 1.14 -4.73
N ILE A 130 10.47 0.87 -3.58
CA ILE A 130 11.00 1.31 -2.27
C ILE A 130 12.38 0.68 -2.02
N ASN A 131 12.54 -0.63 -2.24
CA ASN A 131 13.81 -1.32 -2.05
C ASN A 131 14.91 -0.80 -2.98
N ASN A 132 14.57 -0.43 -4.21
CA ASN A 132 15.49 0.16 -5.16
C ASN A 132 15.95 1.54 -4.67
N LEU A 133 15.00 2.38 -4.24
CA LEU A 133 15.28 3.70 -3.70
C LEU A 133 16.16 3.63 -2.45
N MET A 134 15.87 2.73 -1.53
CA MET A 134 16.67 2.51 -0.32
C MET A 134 18.10 2.05 -0.62
N SER A 135 18.26 1.17 -1.64
CA SER A 135 19.56 0.61 -1.99
C SER A 135 20.50 1.60 -2.68
N TYR A 136 19.95 2.53 -3.47
CA TYR A 136 20.77 3.43 -4.31
C TYR A 136 20.59 4.90 -3.97
N GLY A 137 19.59 5.25 -3.14
CA GLY A 137 19.21 6.63 -2.85
C GLY A 137 18.48 7.33 -4.02
N ARG A 138 18.32 6.64 -5.13
CA ARG A 138 17.59 7.08 -6.34
C ARG A 138 17.02 5.88 -7.06
N LEU A 139 16.01 6.10 -7.88
CA LEU A 139 15.46 5.04 -8.71
C LEU A 139 16.47 4.65 -9.81
N HIS A 140 16.66 3.34 -9.97
CA HIS A 140 17.39 2.76 -11.09
C HIS A 140 16.47 1.84 -11.88
N GLU A 141 16.02 2.32 -13.03
CA GLU A 141 14.94 1.71 -13.81
C GLU A 141 15.30 0.30 -14.29
N GLY A 142 16.53 0.11 -14.78
CA GLY A 142 17.00 -1.20 -15.27
C GLY A 142 16.95 -2.28 -14.20
N THR A 143 17.37 -1.97 -12.97
CA THR A 143 17.30 -2.91 -11.85
C THR A 143 15.86 -3.16 -11.42
N LEU A 144 15.01 -2.12 -11.42
CA LEU A 144 13.60 -2.24 -11.07
C LEU A 144 12.86 -3.16 -12.05
N ILE A 145 12.99 -2.89 -13.35
CA ILE A 145 12.36 -3.67 -14.42
C ILE A 145 12.81 -5.12 -14.37
N ARG A 146 14.14 -5.36 -14.29
CA ARG A 146 14.68 -6.71 -14.19
C ARG A 146 14.07 -7.48 -13.01
N LYS A 147 14.11 -6.92 -11.79
CA LYS A 147 13.56 -7.56 -10.58
C LYS A 147 12.06 -7.77 -10.68
N PHE A 148 11.35 -6.83 -11.28
CA PHE A 148 9.89 -6.93 -11.46
C PHE A 148 9.53 -8.12 -12.35
N TYR A 149 10.15 -8.25 -13.54
CA TYR A 149 9.86 -9.35 -14.45
C TYR A 149 10.39 -10.70 -13.94
N MET A 150 11.47 -10.73 -13.18
CA MET A 150 11.90 -11.95 -12.48
C MET A 150 10.85 -12.47 -11.49
N LYS A 151 10.06 -11.57 -10.85
CA LYS A 151 9.00 -11.95 -9.90
C LYS A 151 7.64 -12.21 -10.58
N THR A 152 7.34 -11.52 -11.67
CA THR A 152 6.01 -11.55 -12.31
C THR A 152 5.94 -12.38 -13.60
N GLY A 153 7.08 -12.82 -14.13
CA GLY A 153 7.16 -13.66 -15.32
C GLY A 153 8.27 -13.22 -16.28
N ILE A 154 9.36 -13.94 -16.26
CA ILE A 154 10.57 -13.63 -17.03
C ILE A 154 10.34 -13.63 -18.55
N PHE A 155 9.43 -14.47 -19.05
CA PHE A 155 9.12 -14.54 -20.48
C PHE A 155 8.58 -13.22 -21.05
N LYS A 156 7.91 -12.41 -20.24
CA LYS A 156 7.45 -11.09 -20.66
C LYS A 156 8.60 -10.12 -20.93
N LEU A 157 9.76 -10.35 -20.35
CA LEU A 157 10.95 -9.51 -20.56
C LEU A 157 11.47 -9.62 -22.00
N PHE A 158 11.32 -10.79 -22.64
CA PHE A 158 11.78 -10.99 -24.02
C PHE A 158 11.06 -10.07 -25.02
N GLY A 159 9.79 -9.75 -24.78
CA GLY A 159 9.04 -8.79 -25.60
C GLY A 159 9.57 -7.36 -25.57
N PHE A 160 10.34 -7.00 -24.55
CA PHE A 160 10.94 -5.66 -24.40
C PHE A 160 12.37 -5.54 -24.94
N ILE A 161 12.98 -6.65 -25.40
CA ILE A 161 14.36 -6.63 -25.91
C ILE A 161 14.57 -5.55 -26.98
N PRO A 162 13.71 -5.40 -28.02
CA PRO A 162 13.92 -4.41 -29.05
C PRO A 162 13.91 -2.97 -28.48
N LEU A 163 13.03 -2.71 -27.53
CA LEU A 163 12.94 -1.41 -26.85
C LEU A 163 14.19 -1.14 -26.01
N VAL A 164 14.63 -2.13 -25.24
CA VAL A 164 15.83 -2.05 -24.38
C VAL A 164 17.07 -1.78 -25.24
N MET A 165 17.23 -2.48 -26.37
CA MET A 165 18.35 -2.26 -27.29
C MET A 165 18.35 -0.81 -27.82
N LYS A 166 17.18 -0.31 -28.25
CA LYS A 166 17.05 1.08 -28.70
C LYS A 166 17.34 2.10 -27.61
N MET A 167 16.98 1.80 -26.36
CA MET A 167 17.29 2.66 -25.20
C MET A 167 18.78 2.66 -24.86
N ILE A 168 19.48 1.55 -25.06
CA ILE A 168 20.94 1.44 -24.89
C ILE A 168 21.64 2.23 -26.00
N GLU A 169 21.26 2.05 -27.25
CA GLU A 169 21.81 2.75 -28.41
C GLU A 169 21.66 4.27 -28.26
N THR A 170 20.50 4.73 -27.78
CA THR A 170 20.24 6.16 -27.53
C THR A 170 20.83 6.67 -26.20
N LYS A 171 21.60 5.85 -25.47
CA LYS A 171 22.22 6.17 -24.16
C LYS A 171 21.20 6.64 -23.08
N ARG A 172 19.94 6.23 -23.22
CA ARG A 172 18.87 6.58 -22.27
C ARG A 172 18.76 5.60 -21.10
N LEU A 173 19.31 4.39 -21.25
CA LEU A 173 19.32 3.37 -20.21
C LEU A 173 20.71 3.29 -19.57
N VAL A 174 20.77 3.53 -18.27
CA VAL A 174 21.97 3.32 -17.48
C VAL A 174 22.02 1.85 -17.05
N LEU A 175 22.98 1.07 -17.55
CA LEU A 175 23.09 -0.36 -17.28
C LEU A 175 23.54 -0.68 -15.85
N PHE A 176 24.44 0.14 -15.30
CA PHE A 176 24.98 -0.09 -13.96
C PHE A 176 24.43 0.90 -12.95
N PRO A 177 23.85 0.38 -11.85
CA PRO A 177 23.31 1.25 -10.81
C PRO A 177 24.44 2.01 -10.10
N LYS A 178 24.30 3.33 -10.00
CA LYS A 178 25.18 4.19 -9.22
C LYS A 178 24.44 4.69 -8.00
N LYS A 179 25.06 4.58 -6.82
CA LYS A 179 24.55 5.20 -5.61
C LYS A 179 24.70 6.72 -5.67
N ILE A 180 23.82 7.45 -4.98
CA ILE A 180 24.00 8.89 -4.78
C ILE A 180 25.24 9.15 -3.91
N LYS A 181 25.93 10.27 -4.13
CA LYS A 181 27.14 10.64 -3.38
C LYS A 181 26.88 10.68 -1.86
N ALA A 182 25.70 11.16 -1.43
CA ALA A 182 25.32 11.29 -0.03
C ALA A 182 24.48 10.08 0.48
N HIS A 183 24.70 8.86 -0.04
CA HIS A 183 23.90 7.67 0.33
C HIS A 183 23.92 7.38 1.83
N GLU A 184 25.05 7.57 2.51
CA GLU A 184 25.14 7.34 3.96
C GLU A 184 24.30 8.34 4.75
N SER A 185 24.33 9.63 4.36
CA SER A 185 23.50 10.66 4.97
C SER A 185 22.01 10.38 4.72
N PHE A 186 21.64 9.97 3.50
CA PHE A 186 20.28 9.53 3.16
C PHE A 186 19.83 8.37 4.05
N SER A 187 20.67 7.33 4.19
CA SER A 187 20.35 6.16 5.03
C SER A 187 20.17 6.54 6.49
N ARG A 188 21.00 7.47 7.01
CA ARG A 188 20.85 7.98 8.39
C ARG A 188 19.54 8.76 8.58
N ILE A 189 19.16 9.60 7.62
CA ILE A 189 17.90 10.36 7.65
C ILE A 189 16.71 9.40 7.69
N ILE A 190 16.69 8.39 6.83
CA ILE A 190 15.60 7.40 6.78
C ILE A 190 15.50 6.62 8.11
N LYS A 191 16.62 6.12 8.62
CA LYS A 191 16.64 5.43 9.92
C LYS A 191 16.10 6.32 11.05
N LYS A 192 16.53 7.58 11.06
CA LYS A 192 16.06 8.54 12.06
C LYS A 192 14.57 8.86 11.93
N ALA A 193 14.07 8.99 10.70
CA ALA A 193 12.65 9.18 10.45
C ALA A 193 11.82 7.98 10.95
N GLN A 194 12.28 6.75 10.70
CA GLN A 194 11.65 5.53 11.20
C GLN A 194 11.64 5.46 12.73
N GLU A 195 12.74 5.84 13.39
CA GLU A 195 12.81 5.93 14.85
C GLU A 195 11.81 6.95 15.42
N ILE A 196 11.66 8.10 14.76
CA ILE A 196 10.71 9.13 15.18
C ILE A 196 9.28 8.64 14.99
N GLU A 197 8.98 8.00 13.86
CA GLU A 197 7.67 7.42 13.58
C GLU A 197 7.28 6.38 14.64
N MET A 198 8.21 5.49 15.01
CA MET A 198 7.99 4.50 16.07
C MET A 198 7.75 5.14 17.46
N ARG A 199 8.37 6.29 17.77
CA ARG A 199 8.15 6.99 19.05
C ARG A 199 6.77 7.66 19.14
N HIS A 200 6.20 8.07 18.03
CA HIS A 200 4.89 8.74 17.98
C HIS A 200 3.71 7.75 17.92
N VAL A 201 4.00 6.46 17.76
CA VAL A 201 2.99 5.42 17.91
C VAL A 201 2.80 5.18 19.42
N PRO A 202 1.56 5.35 19.98
CA PRO A 202 1.32 5.14 21.40
C PRO A 202 1.80 3.75 21.83
N ALA A 203 2.48 3.69 23.01
CA ALA A 203 3.13 2.51 23.57
C ALA A 203 2.21 1.29 23.84
N ALA A 204 0.95 1.31 23.42
CA ALA A 204 0.00 0.23 23.58
C ALA A 204 0.02 -0.80 22.42
N ILE A 205 0.94 -0.68 21.47
CA ILE A 205 1.19 -1.73 20.48
C ILE A 205 2.45 -2.44 20.94
N ASP A 206 2.29 -3.68 21.35
CA ASP A 206 3.42 -4.59 21.50
C ASP A 206 4.02 -4.84 20.10
N PHE A 207 5.12 -4.14 19.82
CA PHE A 207 5.93 -4.32 18.61
C PHE A 207 6.92 -5.46 18.77
N SER A 208 6.61 -6.48 19.59
CA SER A 208 7.42 -7.68 19.57
C SER A 208 7.51 -8.19 18.13
N PRO A 209 8.67 -8.65 17.66
CA PRO A 209 8.83 -9.21 16.31
C PRO A 209 7.86 -10.35 16.02
N GLU A 210 7.35 -11.01 17.06
CA GLU A 210 6.32 -12.05 17.00
C GLU A 210 4.93 -11.51 16.68
N TYR A 211 4.60 -10.29 17.11
CA TYR A 211 3.28 -9.68 16.89
C TYR A 211 3.19 -8.91 15.56
N ILE A 212 4.31 -8.34 15.13
CA ILE A 212 4.45 -7.72 13.83
C ILE A 212 5.01 -8.78 12.91
N GLY A 213 4.43 -9.75 12.41
CA GLY A 213 4.99 -10.74 11.47
C GLY A 213 6.01 -10.16 10.47
N TYR A 214 6.99 -9.44 10.97
CA TYR A 214 8.11 -8.86 10.26
C TYR A 214 9.11 -9.98 9.98
N LYS A 215 8.65 -10.98 9.21
CA LYS A 215 9.56 -11.74 8.39
C LYS A 215 10.19 -10.72 7.45
N GLY A 216 11.47 -10.52 7.61
CA GLY A 216 12.22 -9.56 6.82
C GLY A 216 11.81 -9.67 5.37
N LEU A 217 11.81 -8.57 4.63
CA LEU A 217 11.40 -8.41 3.22
C LEU A 217 12.03 -9.44 2.24
N GLY A 218 12.77 -10.43 2.74
CA GLY A 218 13.35 -11.56 2.01
C GLY A 218 12.52 -12.85 1.99
N ASP A 219 11.60 -13.05 2.94
CA ASP A 219 10.96 -14.36 3.17
C ASP A 219 9.43 -14.34 3.08
N MET A 220 8.83 -13.54 2.23
CA MET A 220 7.43 -13.74 1.86
C MET A 220 7.29 -15.02 1.02
N LYS A 221 7.40 -16.17 1.65
CA LYS A 221 6.77 -17.39 1.16
C LYS A 221 5.27 -17.25 1.41
N LEU A 222 4.52 -17.29 0.33
CA LEU A 222 3.06 -17.44 0.32
C LEU A 222 2.72 -18.76 1.03
N GLU A 223 2.45 -18.70 2.32
CA GLU A 223 1.74 -19.78 2.97
C GLU A 223 0.27 -19.63 2.61
N SER A 224 -0.14 -20.36 1.57
CA SER A 224 -1.55 -20.67 1.34
C SER A 224 -2.08 -21.35 2.61
N ARG A 225 -2.96 -20.68 3.36
CA ARG A 225 -3.80 -21.37 4.33
C ARG A 225 -4.66 -22.35 3.56
N LYS A 226 -4.22 -23.64 3.53
CA LYS A 226 -5.11 -24.76 3.30
C LYS A 226 -6.08 -24.76 4.50
N GLY A 227 -7.37 -24.89 4.17
CA GLY A 227 -8.44 -24.76 5.11
C GLY A 227 -8.42 -25.77 6.26
N GLU A 228 -8.96 -25.38 7.35
CA GLU A 228 -9.83 -26.15 8.23
C GLU A 228 -11.11 -25.34 8.46
#